data_c00fe5796663687bf1285ffcde79c342
#
_entry.id   c00fe5796663687bf1285ffcde79c342
#
_cell.length_a   1.000
_cell.length_b   1.000
_cell.length_c   1.000
_cell.angle_alpha   90.00
_cell.angle_beta   90.00
_cell.angle_gamma   90.00
#
_symmetry.space_group_name_H-M   'P 1'
#
loop_
_entity.id
_entity.type
_entity.pdbx_description
1 polymer ?
#
loop_
_entity_poly.entity_id
_entity_poly.type
_entity_poly.pdbx_seq_one_letter_code
_entity_poly.pdbx_strand_id
1 'polypeptide(L)'
;MSLVIKIRGIIRNFPLGNEVVKVLKGINLDINRGEYVALMGPSGSGKSTLMNLLGCLDTPTAGTYELNGKDVSNMSQDELAEIRNKEIGFVFQTFNLLPRTTALENVALPMVYAGASKEERKKQAEKVLADVGLADRMDHKSSQLSGGQRQRVAVGRALVNKPSIILADEPTGNLDSKTSVEIMGLFDEIHRNGNTVIIVTHEEDIAKYAHRVIRLVDGMVASDVKNQ
;
A
#
# COMPACT_ATOMS: atom_id res chain seq x y z
N MET A 1 10.33 -15.26 12.74
CA MET A 1 9.85 -14.28 11.74
C MET A 1 10.27 -12.90 12.21
N SER A 2 10.77 -12.04 11.30
CA SER A 2 11.19 -10.67 11.67
C SER A 2 10.05 -9.71 11.49
N LEU A 3 9.84 -8.80 12.44
CA LEU A 3 8.86 -7.73 12.33
C LEU A 3 9.25 -6.76 11.21
N VAL A 4 8.28 -6.38 10.37
CA VAL A 4 8.42 -5.30 9.39
C VAL A 4 7.73 -4.04 9.88
N ILE A 5 6.60 -4.18 10.57
CA ILE A 5 5.85 -3.08 11.20
C ILE A 5 5.69 -3.39 12.68
N LYS A 6 6.00 -2.39 13.54
CA LYS A 6 5.75 -2.42 14.97
C LYS A 6 5.16 -1.09 15.41
N ILE A 7 3.93 -1.12 15.89
CA ILE A 7 3.18 0.05 16.36
C ILE A 7 2.84 -0.11 17.83
N ARG A 8 3.06 0.95 18.62
CA ARG A 8 2.73 0.98 20.03
C ARG A 8 2.03 2.29 20.41
N GLY A 9 0.81 2.16 20.91
CA GLY A 9 0.01 3.25 21.45
C GLY A 9 -0.27 4.38 20.46
N ILE A 10 -0.40 4.09 19.14
CA ILE A 10 -0.59 5.13 18.13
C ILE A 10 -1.92 5.85 18.34
N ILE A 11 -1.80 7.17 18.50
CA ILE A 11 -2.92 8.11 18.56
C ILE A 11 -2.81 9.05 17.37
N ARG A 12 -3.92 9.30 16.68
CA ARG A 12 -4.00 10.35 15.67
C ARG A 12 -5.24 11.20 15.90
N ASN A 13 -4.98 12.49 16.13
CA ASN A 13 -5.99 13.52 16.35
C ASN A 13 -5.91 14.56 15.24
N PHE A 14 -7.05 15.12 14.86
CA PHE A 14 -7.14 16.22 13.89
C PHE A 14 -7.85 17.40 14.54
N PRO A 15 -7.30 18.63 14.46
CA PRO A 15 -7.98 19.82 14.88
C PRO A 15 -9.15 20.14 13.93
N LEU A 16 -10.32 20.44 14.48
CA LEU A 16 -11.51 20.87 13.75
C LEU A 16 -12.10 22.12 14.44
N GLY A 17 -11.66 23.28 14.04
CA GLY A 17 -11.98 24.52 14.72
C GLY A 17 -11.49 24.51 16.19
N ASN A 18 -12.41 24.62 17.14
CA ASN A 18 -12.09 24.56 18.58
C ASN A 18 -12.16 23.15 19.17
N GLU A 19 -12.49 22.14 18.35
CA GLU A 19 -12.60 20.76 18.79
C GLU A 19 -11.43 19.91 18.27
N VAL A 20 -11.23 18.74 18.91
CA VAL A 20 -10.24 17.75 18.50
C VAL A 20 -10.92 16.43 18.16
N VAL A 21 -10.86 16.03 16.91
CA VAL A 21 -11.39 14.75 16.45
C VAL A 21 -10.33 13.67 16.69
N LYS A 22 -10.62 12.72 17.60
CA LYS A 22 -9.77 11.59 17.93
C LYS A 22 -10.08 10.43 16.99
N VAL A 23 -9.23 10.23 15.97
CA VAL A 23 -9.46 9.22 14.94
C VAL A 23 -8.82 7.88 15.30
N LEU A 24 -7.58 7.86 15.76
CA LEU A 24 -6.93 6.65 16.30
C LEU A 24 -6.68 6.82 17.80
N LYS A 25 -6.98 5.76 18.56
CA LYS A 25 -7.12 5.84 20.02
C LYS A 25 -6.22 4.82 20.74
N GLY A 26 -4.95 4.76 20.38
CA GLY A 26 -3.98 3.88 21.04
C GLY A 26 -3.81 2.52 20.34
N ILE A 27 -3.64 2.53 19.02
CA ILE A 27 -3.42 1.31 18.23
C ILE A 27 -2.10 0.65 18.61
N ASN A 28 -2.15 -0.67 18.86
CA ASN A 28 -0.99 -1.54 18.96
C ASN A 28 -1.10 -2.60 17.86
N LEU A 29 -0.04 -2.78 17.07
CA LEU A 29 -0.05 -3.68 15.94
C LEU A 29 1.36 -4.13 15.58
N ASP A 30 1.53 -5.43 15.35
CA ASP A 30 2.74 -6.04 14.83
C ASP A 30 2.43 -6.76 13.52
N ILE A 31 3.22 -6.50 12.47
CA ILE A 31 3.15 -7.24 11.19
C ILE A 31 4.53 -7.80 10.90
N ASN A 32 4.60 -9.10 10.64
CA ASN A 32 5.83 -9.78 10.28
C ASN A 32 6.09 -9.67 8.77
N ARG A 33 7.35 -9.76 8.40
CA ARG A 33 7.76 -9.85 7.00
C ARG A 33 7.11 -11.09 6.35
N GLY A 34 6.56 -10.89 5.15
CA GLY A 34 5.89 -11.94 4.40
C GLY A 34 4.48 -12.27 4.91
N GLU A 35 3.86 -11.44 5.74
CA GLU A 35 2.44 -11.58 6.05
C GLU A 35 1.55 -11.00 4.94
N TYR A 36 0.38 -11.60 4.74
CA TYR A 36 -0.70 -11.06 3.93
C TYR A 36 -1.87 -10.70 4.84
N VAL A 37 -2.10 -9.41 5.02
CA VAL A 37 -3.02 -8.84 6.02
C VAL A 37 -4.14 -8.06 5.34
N ALA A 38 -5.38 -8.28 5.76
CA ALA A 38 -6.50 -7.39 5.45
C ALA A 38 -6.80 -6.49 6.65
N LEU A 39 -6.83 -5.19 6.40
CA LEU A 39 -7.27 -4.18 7.35
C LEU A 39 -8.70 -3.79 7.02
N MET A 40 -9.64 -4.16 7.86
CA MET A 40 -11.07 -3.99 7.66
C MET A 40 -11.72 -3.07 8.69
N GLY A 41 -12.97 -2.72 8.47
CA GLY A 41 -13.82 -1.97 9.40
C GLY A 41 -14.83 -1.09 8.67
N PRO A 42 -15.85 -0.58 9.34
CA PRO A 42 -16.85 0.30 8.76
C PRO A 42 -16.26 1.64 8.31
N SER A 43 -17.03 2.41 7.54
CA SER A 43 -16.65 3.79 7.20
C SER A 43 -16.46 4.60 8.50
N GLY A 44 -15.43 5.45 8.52
CA GLY A 44 -15.10 6.25 9.70
C GLY A 44 -14.35 5.52 10.83
N SER A 45 -14.06 4.22 10.71
CA SER A 45 -13.33 3.47 11.77
C SER A 45 -11.84 3.83 11.92
N GLY A 46 -11.28 4.65 11.01
CA GLY A 46 -9.87 5.07 11.03
C GLY A 46 -8.95 4.30 10.10
N LYS A 47 -9.44 3.39 9.22
CA LYS A 47 -8.62 2.59 8.28
C LYS A 47 -7.70 3.45 7.41
N SER A 48 -8.26 4.43 6.71
CA SER A 48 -7.46 5.31 5.83
C SER A 48 -6.43 6.13 6.62
N THR A 49 -6.77 6.55 7.84
CA THR A 49 -5.83 7.24 8.73
C THR A 49 -4.70 6.31 9.15
N LEU A 50 -5.02 5.07 9.55
CA LEU A 50 -3.98 4.09 9.89
C LEU A 50 -3.12 3.75 8.67
N MET A 51 -3.74 3.55 7.50
CA MET A 51 -3.02 3.32 6.25
C MET A 51 -2.06 4.47 5.91
N ASN A 52 -2.48 5.72 6.07
CA ASN A 52 -1.62 6.87 5.83
C ASN A 52 -0.41 6.91 6.78
N LEU A 53 -0.60 6.52 8.04
CA LEU A 53 0.50 6.38 9.01
C LEU A 53 1.44 5.23 8.61
N LEU A 54 0.89 4.04 8.32
CA LEU A 54 1.69 2.90 7.84
C LEU A 54 2.47 3.23 6.57
N GLY A 55 1.86 4.06 5.71
CA GLY A 55 2.44 4.54 4.47
C GLY A 55 3.42 5.71 4.62
N CYS A 56 3.72 6.16 5.83
CA CYS A 56 4.53 7.35 6.06
C CYS A 56 4.04 8.60 5.30
N LEU A 57 2.73 8.70 5.03
CA LEU A 57 2.07 9.88 4.45
C LEU A 57 1.64 10.87 5.53
N ASP A 58 1.57 10.42 6.77
CA ASP A 58 1.20 11.19 7.94
C ASP A 58 2.05 10.75 9.14
N THR A 59 2.05 11.54 10.23
CA THR A 59 2.75 11.25 11.48
C THR A 59 1.76 11.09 12.62
N PRO A 60 2.02 10.23 13.60
CA PRO A 60 1.15 10.08 14.76
C PRO A 60 1.16 11.34 15.64
N THR A 61 0.06 11.58 16.35
CA THR A 61 0.02 12.61 17.40
C THR A 61 0.76 12.14 18.67
N ALA A 62 0.74 10.82 18.91
CA ALA A 62 1.48 10.16 19.99
C ALA A 62 1.63 8.66 19.69
N GLY A 63 2.53 7.99 20.42
CA GLY A 63 2.87 6.59 20.21
C GLY A 63 4.11 6.44 19.33
N THR A 64 4.50 5.20 19.04
CA THR A 64 5.69 4.88 18.23
C THR A 64 5.35 3.98 17.06
N TYR A 65 6.00 4.22 15.92
CA TYR A 65 5.96 3.39 14.73
C TYR A 65 7.36 3.06 14.25
N GLU A 66 7.72 1.79 14.29
CA GLU A 66 8.95 1.26 13.72
C GLU A 66 8.65 0.53 12.41
N LEU A 67 9.32 0.93 11.31
CA LEU A 67 9.31 0.26 10.01
C LEU A 67 10.69 -0.33 9.74
N ASN A 68 10.77 -1.65 9.55
CA ASN A 68 12.04 -2.36 9.41
C ASN A 68 13.07 -2.08 10.52
N GLY A 69 12.59 -1.93 11.77
CA GLY A 69 13.43 -1.62 12.94
C GLY A 69 13.87 -0.15 13.02
N LYS A 70 13.41 0.73 12.13
CA LYS A 70 13.68 2.16 12.15
C LYS A 70 12.46 2.91 12.68
N ASP A 71 12.62 3.69 13.74
CA ASP A 71 11.55 4.56 14.25
C ASP A 71 11.29 5.71 13.27
N VAL A 72 10.07 5.76 12.74
CA VAL A 72 9.62 6.77 11.77
C VAL A 72 8.63 7.78 12.38
N SER A 73 8.34 7.66 13.67
CA SER A 73 7.28 8.42 14.34
C SER A 73 7.48 9.94 14.30
N ASN A 74 8.73 10.40 14.37
CA ASN A 74 9.11 11.80 14.50
C ASN A 74 10.02 12.28 13.37
N MET A 75 10.07 11.57 12.25
CA MET A 75 10.85 11.95 11.08
C MET A 75 10.29 13.18 10.39
N SER A 76 11.18 13.97 9.79
CA SER A 76 10.80 15.07 8.90
C SER A 76 10.09 14.55 7.64
N GLN A 77 9.40 15.43 6.94
CA GLN A 77 8.70 15.08 5.69
C GLN A 77 9.66 14.56 4.60
N ASP A 78 10.90 15.09 4.55
CA ASP A 78 11.90 14.63 3.60
C ASP A 78 12.39 13.20 3.94
N GLU A 79 12.68 12.93 5.22
CA GLU A 79 13.05 11.58 5.67
C GLU A 79 11.92 10.57 5.43
N LEU A 80 10.67 10.96 5.71
CA LEU A 80 9.50 10.13 5.41
C LEU A 80 9.35 9.89 3.91
N ALA A 81 9.67 10.87 3.05
CA ALA A 81 9.63 10.69 1.60
C ALA A 81 10.67 9.69 1.10
N GLU A 82 11.89 9.70 1.67
CA GLU A 82 12.91 8.69 1.38
C GLU A 82 12.48 7.29 1.81
N ILE A 83 11.95 7.16 3.03
CA ILE A 83 11.41 5.89 3.54
C ILE A 83 10.28 5.38 2.66
N ARG A 84 9.33 6.24 2.30
CA ARG A 84 8.22 5.91 1.38
C ARG A 84 8.71 5.37 0.06
N ASN A 85 9.66 6.06 -0.55
CA ASN A 85 10.19 5.66 -1.85
C ASN A 85 10.89 4.30 -1.81
N LYS A 86 11.61 4.01 -0.71
CA LYS A 86 12.44 2.82 -0.56
C LYS A 86 11.68 1.61 -0.04
N GLU A 87 10.82 1.81 0.96
CA GLU A 87 10.26 0.72 1.77
C GLU A 87 8.79 0.42 1.45
N ILE A 88 8.07 1.33 0.75
CA ILE A 88 6.62 1.24 0.62
C ILE A 88 6.18 1.32 -0.83
N GLY A 89 5.43 0.33 -1.27
CA GLY A 89 4.71 0.34 -2.55
C GLY A 89 3.22 0.64 -2.32
N PHE A 90 2.70 1.68 -2.97
CA PHE A 90 1.28 2.04 -2.87
C PHE A 90 0.49 1.62 -4.09
N VAL A 91 -0.68 1.02 -3.85
CA VAL A 91 -1.71 0.73 -4.85
C VAL A 91 -3.03 1.35 -4.37
N PHE A 92 -3.65 2.19 -5.19
CA PHE A 92 -4.87 2.92 -4.85
C PHE A 92 -6.05 2.47 -5.71
N GLN A 93 -7.25 2.63 -5.19
CA GLN A 93 -8.51 2.37 -5.89
C GLN A 93 -8.61 3.13 -7.22
N THR A 94 -8.16 4.38 -7.27
CA THR A 94 -8.22 5.26 -8.44
C THR A 94 -6.97 5.19 -9.31
N PHE A 95 -6.12 4.16 -9.12
CA PHE A 95 -4.87 3.89 -9.84
C PHE A 95 -3.79 4.98 -9.64
N ASN A 96 -4.15 6.25 -9.59
CA ASN A 96 -3.28 7.42 -9.45
C ASN A 96 -2.11 7.43 -10.45
N LEU A 97 -2.39 7.04 -11.70
CA LEU A 97 -1.41 7.10 -12.79
C LEU A 97 -1.32 8.51 -13.36
N LEU A 98 -0.14 8.89 -13.78
CA LEU A 98 0.07 10.13 -14.53
C LEU A 98 -0.57 10.00 -15.91
N PRO A 99 -1.57 10.85 -16.27
CA PRO A 99 -2.44 10.57 -17.42
C PRO A 99 -1.76 10.78 -18.78
N ARG A 100 -0.67 11.57 -18.84
CA ARG A 100 0.03 11.92 -20.09
C ARG A 100 1.27 11.08 -20.35
N THR A 101 1.65 10.22 -19.41
CA THR A 101 2.82 9.35 -19.47
C THR A 101 2.43 7.93 -19.85
N THR A 102 3.38 7.18 -20.36
CA THR A 102 3.23 5.76 -20.72
C THR A 102 3.17 4.86 -19.48
N ALA A 103 2.79 3.59 -19.65
CA ALA A 103 2.88 2.58 -18.60
C ALA A 103 4.32 2.46 -18.09
N LEU A 104 5.28 2.42 -19.00
CA LEU A 104 6.72 2.35 -18.69
C LEU A 104 7.17 3.53 -17.82
N GLU A 105 6.79 4.75 -18.21
CA GLU A 105 7.15 5.97 -17.46
C GLU A 105 6.49 6.02 -16.09
N ASN A 106 5.22 5.59 -15.97
CA ASN A 106 4.54 5.49 -14.67
C ASN A 106 5.25 4.52 -13.73
N VAL A 107 5.62 3.32 -14.22
CA VAL A 107 6.32 2.31 -13.41
C VAL A 107 7.72 2.77 -13.05
N ALA A 108 8.43 3.45 -13.96
CA ALA A 108 9.78 3.97 -13.72
C ALA A 108 9.85 5.14 -12.73
N LEU A 109 8.72 5.82 -12.46
CA LEU A 109 8.70 7.08 -11.69
C LEU A 109 9.33 6.98 -10.30
N PRO A 110 9.04 5.97 -9.45
CA PRO A 110 9.69 5.86 -8.14
C PRO A 110 11.21 5.76 -8.22
N MET A 111 11.75 5.17 -9.27
CA MET A 111 13.19 5.06 -9.48
C MET A 111 13.86 6.41 -9.85
N VAL A 112 13.07 7.38 -10.36
CA VAL A 112 13.56 8.75 -10.56
C VAL A 112 13.92 9.37 -9.22
N TYR A 113 13.02 9.24 -8.24
CA TYR A 113 13.23 9.73 -6.88
C TYR A 113 14.32 8.95 -6.14
N ALA A 114 14.54 7.67 -6.49
CA ALA A 114 15.64 6.87 -5.97
C ALA A 114 17.02 7.22 -6.59
N GLY A 115 17.07 8.15 -7.57
CA GLY A 115 18.32 8.57 -8.21
C GLY A 115 18.90 7.57 -9.22
N ALA A 116 18.13 6.55 -9.64
CA ALA A 116 18.58 5.57 -10.61
C ALA A 116 18.81 6.19 -12.00
N SER A 117 19.77 5.66 -12.75
CA SER A 117 20.07 6.09 -14.12
C SER A 117 18.89 5.82 -15.07
N LYS A 118 18.83 6.53 -16.19
CA LYS A 118 17.76 6.35 -17.20
C LYS A 118 17.71 4.91 -17.73
N GLU A 119 18.86 4.30 -17.90
CA GLU A 119 18.99 2.92 -18.41
C GLU A 119 18.47 1.90 -17.39
N GLU A 120 18.91 2.02 -16.12
CA GLU A 120 18.44 1.15 -15.03
C GLU A 120 16.93 1.26 -14.84
N ARG A 121 16.37 2.49 -14.83
CA ARG A 121 14.93 2.72 -14.72
C ARG A 121 14.16 2.02 -15.82
N LYS A 122 14.60 2.18 -17.08
CA LYS A 122 13.96 1.55 -18.23
C LYS A 122 13.98 0.04 -18.11
N LYS A 123 15.16 -0.56 -17.89
CA LYS A 123 15.35 -2.00 -17.78
C LYS A 123 14.49 -2.61 -16.66
N GLN A 124 14.47 -1.96 -15.47
CA GLN A 124 13.72 -2.47 -14.33
C GLN A 124 12.20 -2.32 -14.55
N ALA A 125 11.75 -1.19 -15.12
CA ALA A 125 10.34 -0.97 -15.41
C ALA A 125 9.82 -1.92 -16.49
N GLU A 126 10.59 -2.20 -17.56
CA GLU A 126 10.27 -3.20 -18.57
C GLU A 126 10.08 -4.59 -17.95
N LYS A 127 11.01 -4.99 -17.08
CA LYS A 127 10.92 -6.26 -16.35
C LYS A 127 9.65 -6.33 -15.52
N VAL A 128 9.39 -5.33 -14.69
CA VAL A 128 8.22 -5.31 -13.80
C VAL A 128 6.91 -5.29 -14.60
N LEU A 129 6.85 -4.57 -15.73
CA LEU A 129 5.67 -4.60 -16.60
C LEU A 129 5.44 -5.98 -17.21
N ALA A 130 6.49 -6.70 -17.58
CA ALA A 130 6.38 -8.08 -18.00
C ALA A 130 5.87 -8.98 -16.86
N ASP A 131 6.41 -8.84 -15.65
CA ASP A 131 6.02 -9.61 -14.47
C ASP A 131 4.53 -9.40 -14.10
N VAL A 132 3.95 -8.20 -14.37
CA VAL A 132 2.52 -7.94 -14.16
C VAL A 132 1.65 -8.20 -15.41
N GLY A 133 2.21 -8.82 -16.46
CA GLY A 133 1.47 -9.22 -17.68
C GLY A 133 1.15 -8.08 -18.64
N LEU A 134 2.01 -7.05 -18.73
CA LEU A 134 1.86 -5.88 -19.60
C LEU A 134 3.06 -5.64 -20.54
N ALA A 135 3.77 -6.69 -20.93
CA ALA A 135 4.92 -6.60 -21.81
C ALA A 135 4.61 -5.94 -23.18
N ASP A 136 3.40 -6.12 -23.68
CA ASP A 136 2.92 -5.58 -24.96
C ASP A 136 2.22 -4.21 -24.83
N ARG A 137 2.20 -3.61 -23.63
CA ARG A 137 1.49 -2.36 -23.31
C ARG A 137 2.39 -1.25 -22.76
N MET A 138 3.70 -1.43 -22.80
CA MET A 138 4.67 -0.53 -22.16
C MET A 138 4.57 0.92 -22.66
N ASP A 139 4.32 1.12 -23.94
CA ASP A 139 4.22 2.43 -24.59
C ASP A 139 2.81 3.05 -24.57
N HIS A 140 1.81 2.33 -24.03
CA HIS A 140 0.45 2.83 -23.94
C HIS A 140 0.32 3.87 -22.83
N LYS A 141 -0.39 4.96 -23.10
CA LYS A 141 -0.78 5.95 -22.08
C LYS A 141 -1.93 5.40 -21.23
N SER A 142 -2.09 5.90 -20.00
CA SER A 142 -3.14 5.40 -19.09
C SER A 142 -4.56 5.50 -19.67
N SER A 143 -4.82 6.47 -20.55
CA SER A 143 -6.11 6.62 -21.27
C SER A 143 -6.38 5.53 -22.31
N GLN A 144 -5.36 4.80 -22.73
CA GLN A 144 -5.44 3.71 -23.73
C GLN A 144 -5.53 2.33 -23.07
N LEU A 145 -5.52 2.27 -21.75
CA LEU A 145 -5.54 1.05 -20.95
C LEU A 145 -6.92 0.82 -20.31
N SER A 146 -7.34 -0.45 -20.24
CA SER A 146 -8.51 -0.85 -19.45
C SER A 146 -8.32 -0.59 -17.95
N GLY A 147 -9.38 -0.68 -17.16
CA GLY A 147 -9.31 -0.56 -15.69
C GLY A 147 -8.31 -1.53 -15.07
N GLY A 148 -8.40 -2.82 -15.42
CA GLY A 148 -7.48 -3.84 -14.95
C GLY A 148 -6.03 -3.64 -15.40
N GLN A 149 -5.82 -3.18 -16.65
CA GLN A 149 -4.48 -2.84 -17.12
C GLN A 149 -3.89 -1.65 -16.35
N ARG A 150 -4.69 -0.62 -16.08
CA ARG A 150 -4.26 0.52 -15.24
C ARG A 150 -3.89 0.08 -13.83
N GLN A 151 -4.66 -0.85 -13.24
CA GLN A 151 -4.35 -1.39 -11.92
C GLN A 151 -3.07 -2.21 -11.94
N ARG A 152 -2.82 -3.02 -12.97
CA ARG A 152 -1.54 -3.74 -13.13
C ARG A 152 -0.36 -2.78 -13.28
N VAL A 153 -0.50 -1.65 -13.96
CA VAL A 153 0.53 -0.59 -14.01
C VAL A 153 0.76 0.00 -12.61
N ALA A 154 -0.31 0.28 -11.84
CA ALA A 154 -0.19 0.78 -10.47
C ALA A 154 0.51 -0.22 -9.55
N VAL A 155 0.20 -1.52 -9.68
CA VAL A 155 0.90 -2.61 -8.97
C VAL A 155 2.37 -2.67 -9.39
N GLY A 156 2.68 -2.59 -10.68
CA GLY A 156 4.05 -2.56 -11.19
C GLY A 156 4.84 -1.38 -10.63
N ARG A 157 4.24 -0.18 -10.60
CA ARG A 157 4.83 1.00 -9.99
C ARG A 157 5.13 0.81 -8.50
N ALA A 158 4.24 0.12 -7.77
CA ALA A 158 4.45 -0.19 -6.37
C ALA A 158 5.63 -1.15 -6.15
N LEU A 159 5.89 -2.07 -7.08
CA LEU A 159 6.91 -3.12 -6.97
C LEU A 159 8.32 -2.68 -7.41
N VAL A 160 8.44 -1.62 -8.24
CA VAL A 160 9.65 -1.34 -9.00
C VAL A 160 10.90 -1.12 -8.13
N ASN A 161 10.76 -0.50 -6.95
CA ASN A 161 11.83 -0.29 -5.98
C ASN A 161 12.04 -1.48 -5.02
N LYS A 162 11.33 -2.61 -5.20
CA LYS A 162 11.37 -3.78 -4.32
C LYS A 162 11.10 -3.42 -2.85
N PRO A 163 9.93 -2.83 -2.56
CA PRO A 163 9.62 -2.34 -1.23
C PRO A 163 9.49 -3.47 -0.20
N SER A 164 9.61 -3.14 1.08
CA SER A 164 9.41 -4.08 2.19
C SER A 164 7.95 -4.40 2.44
N ILE A 165 7.06 -3.46 2.12
CA ILE A 165 5.60 -3.62 2.26
C ILE A 165 4.87 -3.05 1.04
N ILE A 166 3.76 -3.67 0.69
CA ILE A 166 2.79 -3.17 -0.29
C ILE A 166 1.50 -2.82 0.46
N LEU A 167 1.10 -1.56 0.34
CA LEU A 167 -0.16 -1.04 0.87
C LEU A 167 -1.15 -0.86 -0.28
N ALA A 168 -2.26 -1.58 -0.25
CA ALA A 168 -3.30 -1.51 -1.27
C ALA A 168 -4.62 -1.02 -0.65
N ASP A 169 -5.08 0.16 -1.10
CA ASP A 169 -6.34 0.77 -0.66
C ASP A 169 -7.44 0.47 -1.66
N GLU A 170 -8.41 -0.36 -1.25
CA GLU A 170 -9.55 -0.80 -2.06
C GLU A 170 -9.13 -1.16 -3.51
N PRO A 171 -8.15 -2.09 -3.70
CA PRO A 171 -7.47 -2.27 -4.98
C PRO A 171 -8.37 -2.78 -6.11
N THR A 172 -9.58 -3.21 -5.79
CA THR A 172 -10.58 -3.75 -6.72
C THR A 172 -11.83 -2.88 -6.86
N GLY A 173 -11.98 -1.84 -6.05
CA GLY A 173 -13.22 -1.07 -5.92
C GLY A 173 -13.70 -0.35 -7.19
N ASN A 174 -12.86 -0.22 -8.23
CA ASN A 174 -13.22 0.37 -9.53
C ASN A 174 -13.16 -0.66 -10.68
N LEU A 175 -13.20 -1.95 -10.37
CA LEU A 175 -13.06 -3.04 -11.34
C LEU A 175 -14.32 -3.90 -11.38
N ASP A 176 -14.56 -4.56 -12.50
CA ASP A 176 -15.56 -5.61 -12.59
C ASP A 176 -15.11 -6.88 -11.84
N SER A 177 -16.06 -7.75 -11.51
CA SER A 177 -15.82 -8.92 -10.67
C SER A 177 -14.75 -9.87 -11.25
N LYS A 178 -14.71 -10.06 -12.57
CA LYS A 178 -13.70 -10.92 -13.21
C LYS A 178 -12.30 -10.32 -13.08
N THR A 179 -12.19 -9.05 -13.41
CA THR A 179 -10.91 -8.31 -13.28
C THR A 179 -10.44 -8.23 -11.84
N SER A 180 -11.38 -8.10 -10.88
CA SER A 180 -11.07 -8.12 -9.43
C SER A 180 -10.39 -9.41 -9.02
N VAL A 181 -10.90 -10.57 -9.44
CA VAL A 181 -10.28 -11.88 -9.17
C VAL A 181 -8.86 -11.96 -9.77
N GLU A 182 -8.68 -11.45 -10.99
CA GLU A 182 -7.35 -11.44 -11.63
C GLU A 182 -6.35 -10.57 -10.86
N ILE A 183 -6.77 -9.39 -10.38
CA ILE A 183 -5.92 -8.49 -9.59
C ILE A 183 -5.62 -9.09 -8.22
N MET A 184 -6.59 -9.73 -7.56
CA MET A 184 -6.34 -10.42 -6.30
C MET A 184 -5.40 -11.61 -6.46
N GLY A 185 -5.51 -12.36 -7.56
CA GLY A 185 -4.54 -13.39 -7.94
C GLY A 185 -3.11 -12.85 -8.09
N LEU A 186 -2.96 -11.65 -8.67
CA LEU A 186 -1.65 -10.98 -8.76
C LEU A 186 -1.08 -10.62 -7.37
N PHE A 187 -1.92 -10.13 -6.42
CA PHE A 187 -1.47 -9.89 -5.04
C PHE A 187 -1.04 -11.19 -4.34
N ASP A 188 -1.73 -12.28 -4.59
CA ASP A 188 -1.39 -13.60 -4.05
C ASP A 188 -0.02 -14.09 -4.58
N GLU A 189 0.26 -13.90 -5.87
CA GLU A 189 1.58 -14.19 -6.45
C GLU A 189 2.68 -13.31 -5.84
N ILE A 190 2.43 -12.02 -5.67
CA ILE A 190 3.35 -11.07 -5.02
C ILE A 190 3.66 -11.52 -3.60
N HIS A 191 2.64 -11.92 -2.84
CA HIS A 191 2.80 -12.46 -1.48
C HIS A 191 3.63 -13.75 -1.49
N ARG A 192 3.31 -14.73 -2.37
CA ARG A 192 4.06 -15.99 -2.51
C ARG A 192 5.53 -15.77 -2.84
N ASN A 193 5.86 -14.67 -3.52
CA ASN A 193 7.23 -14.24 -3.81
C ASN A 193 7.94 -13.59 -2.60
N GLY A 194 7.30 -13.61 -1.41
CA GLY A 194 7.89 -13.18 -0.14
C GLY A 194 7.62 -11.71 0.23
N ASN A 195 6.78 -11.00 -0.51
CA ASN A 195 6.41 -9.63 -0.16
C ASN A 195 5.41 -9.60 1.00
N THR A 196 5.51 -8.59 1.86
CA THR A 196 4.46 -8.29 2.83
C THR A 196 3.37 -7.47 2.15
N VAL A 197 2.13 -7.92 2.24
CA VAL A 197 0.98 -7.27 1.59
C VAL A 197 -0.04 -6.87 2.64
N ILE A 198 -0.48 -5.61 2.61
CA ILE A 198 -1.55 -5.09 3.47
C ILE A 198 -2.62 -4.51 2.56
N ILE A 199 -3.80 -5.11 2.58
CA ILE A 199 -4.97 -4.62 1.84
C ILE A 199 -5.93 -3.93 2.81
N VAL A 200 -6.30 -2.70 2.50
CA VAL A 200 -7.38 -1.99 3.18
C VAL A 200 -8.64 -2.20 2.36
N THR A 201 -9.65 -2.79 2.96
CA THR A 201 -10.93 -3.03 2.28
C THR A 201 -12.10 -3.08 3.26
N HIS A 202 -13.30 -2.87 2.78
CA HIS A 202 -14.55 -3.12 3.50
C HIS A 202 -15.28 -4.35 2.96
N GLU A 203 -14.76 -4.98 1.89
CA GLU A 203 -15.35 -6.14 1.24
C GLU A 203 -14.83 -7.44 1.87
N GLU A 204 -15.75 -8.26 2.41
CA GLU A 204 -15.41 -9.55 3.03
C GLU A 204 -14.78 -10.53 2.03
N ASP A 205 -15.22 -10.51 0.77
CA ASP A 205 -14.69 -11.41 -0.26
C ASP A 205 -13.24 -11.08 -0.63
N ILE A 206 -12.86 -9.79 -0.60
CA ILE A 206 -11.48 -9.37 -0.80
C ILE A 206 -10.62 -9.74 0.41
N ALA A 207 -11.15 -9.60 1.63
CA ALA A 207 -10.44 -9.96 2.84
C ALA A 207 -10.12 -11.47 2.94
N LYS A 208 -10.88 -12.33 2.28
CA LYS A 208 -10.63 -13.79 2.24
C LYS A 208 -9.30 -14.17 1.58
N TYR A 209 -8.74 -13.33 0.72
CA TYR A 209 -7.41 -13.56 0.14
C TYR A 209 -6.27 -13.41 1.16
N ALA A 210 -6.47 -12.59 2.19
CA ALA A 210 -5.47 -12.39 3.23
C ALA A 210 -5.46 -13.54 4.25
N HIS A 211 -4.30 -13.82 4.82
CA HIS A 211 -4.13 -14.88 5.83
C HIS A 211 -4.39 -14.38 7.26
N ARG A 212 -4.58 -13.06 7.45
CA ARG A 212 -4.86 -12.42 8.72
C ARG A 212 -5.77 -11.22 8.48
N VAL A 213 -6.80 -11.09 9.29
CA VAL A 213 -7.76 -10.00 9.22
C VAL A 213 -7.73 -9.19 10.51
N ILE A 214 -7.44 -7.90 10.37
CA ILE A 214 -7.45 -6.93 11.45
C ILE A 214 -8.66 -6.02 11.26
N ARG A 215 -9.56 -5.97 12.23
CA ARG A 215 -10.75 -5.12 12.16
C ARG A 215 -10.61 -3.90 13.07
N LEU A 216 -10.79 -2.73 12.48
CA LEU A 216 -10.88 -1.46 13.22
C LEU A 216 -12.34 -1.08 13.43
N VAL A 217 -12.63 -0.63 14.66
CA VAL A 217 -13.90 -0.02 15.03
C VAL A 217 -13.59 1.19 15.93
N ASP A 218 -14.17 2.34 15.61
CA ASP A 218 -14.06 3.58 16.41
C ASP A 218 -12.61 3.98 16.78
N GLY A 219 -11.67 3.74 15.86
CA GLY A 219 -10.26 4.10 16.04
C GLY A 219 -9.44 3.14 16.89
N MET A 220 -9.95 1.93 17.15
CA MET A 220 -9.28 0.87 17.90
C MET A 220 -9.25 -0.44 17.12
N VAL A 221 -8.31 -1.33 17.43
CA VAL A 221 -8.33 -2.71 16.93
C VAL A 221 -9.38 -3.49 17.72
N ALA A 222 -10.47 -3.87 17.06
CA ALA A 222 -11.56 -4.64 17.65
C ALA A 222 -11.28 -6.14 17.59
N SER A 223 -10.65 -6.62 16.54
CA SER A 223 -10.21 -8.01 16.41
C SER A 223 -8.98 -8.13 15.51
N ASP A 224 -8.19 -9.16 15.73
CA ASP A 224 -7.00 -9.52 15.00
C ASP A 224 -6.92 -11.05 14.94
N VAL A 225 -7.30 -11.62 13.82
CA VAL A 225 -7.50 -13.07 13.68
C VAL A 225 -6.81 -13.61 12.43
N LYS A 226 -6.28 -14.83 12.52
CA LYS A 226 -5.78 -15.54 11.36
C LYS A 226 -6.98 -16.04 10.54
N ASN A 227 -6.93 -15.81 9.25
CA ASN A 227 -7.87 -16.35 8.28
C ASN A 227 -7.45 -17.82 8.00
N GLN A 228 -8.41 -18.73 8.03
CA GLN A 228 -8.15 -20.17 7.75
C GLN A 228 -8.17 -20.45 6.26
#